data_7a26bc04429da58f52bac33590fc6c6a
#
_entry.id   7a26bc04429da58f52bac33590fc6c6a
#
_cell.length_a   1.000
_cell.length_b   1.000
_cell.length_c   1.000
_cell.angle_alpha   90.00
_cell.angle_beta   90.00
_cell.angle_gamma   90.00
#
_symmetry.space_group_name_H-M   'P 1'
#
loop_
_entity.id
_entity.type
_entity.pdbx_description
1 polymer ?
#
loop_
_entity_poly.entity_id
_entity_poly.type
_entity_poly.pdbx_seq_one_letter_code
_entity_poly.pdbx_strand_id
1 'polypeptide(L)'
;FLITTFVFTALDAGTLKGHVKYDGKAPKPKRLRMDADPVCGSSHSGPVRSENFKMSKDGSMEEALVYLKNVNYSGGVPSEPAVLDQQGCIYVPHVFGMMAGQELLIKNSDATLHNIHSMPKVNKEFNFAMPKVVKKKKASFAKSEPDPFYIKCDVHPWMKTWVLVSDHPYYAVTDASGNFSIENIPPGT
;
A
#
# COMPACT_ATOMS: atom_id res chain seq x y z
N PHE A 1 55.50 19.67 -3.53
CA PHE A 1 54.04 19.55 -3.69
C PHE A 1 53.59 18.30 -2.94
N LEU A 2 52.90 18.49 -1.82
CA LEU A 2 52.29 17.39 -1.05
C LEU A 2 50.89 17.15 -1.64
N ILE A 3 50.67 16.00 -2.26
CA ILE A 3 49.35 15.59 -2.71
C ILE A 3 48.65 14.90 -1.53
N THR A 4 47.73 15.59 -0.88
CA THR A 4 46.87 15.01 0.16
C THR A 4 45.74 14.26 -0.53
N THR A 5 45.81 12.94 -0.57
CA THR A 5 44.68 12.08 -1.02
C THR A 5 43.64 12.01 0.07
N PHE A 6 42.50 12.61 -0.16
CA PHE A 6 41.28 12.40 0.64
C PHE A 6 40.66 11.04 0.28
N VAL A 7 40.75 10.09 1.20
CA VAL A 7 39.99 8.84 1.10
C VAL A 7 38.58 9.11 1.60
N PHE A 8 37.63 9.20 0.69
CA PHE A 8 36.21 9.18 1.04
C PHE A 8 35.83 7.72 1.32
N THR A 9 35.61 7.38 2.59
CA THR A 9 34.91 6.14 2.92
C THR A 9 33.41 6.34 2.61
N ALA A 10 32.91 5.67 1.57
CA ALA A 10 31.51 5.57 1.37
C ALA A 10 30.93 4.78 2.56
N LEU A 11 30.02 5.38 3.31
CA LEU A 11 29.27 4.67 4.33
C LEU A 11 28.24 3.80 3.59
N ASP A 12 28.29 2.48 3.79
CA ASP A 12 27.38 1.55 3.16
C ASP A 12 25.93 1.77 3.65
N ALA A 13 24.97 1.64 2.73
CA ALA A 13 23.56 1.69 3.06
C ALA A 13 23.16 0.47 3.90
N GLY A 14 22.34 0.70 4.92
CA GLY A 14 21.86 -0.35 5.82
C GLY A 14 20.62 -1.06 5.31
N THR A 15 20.32 -2.21 5.91
CA THR A 15 19.05 -2.93 5.73
C THR A 15 18.41 -3.16 7.10
N LEU A 16 17.15 -2.74 7.25
CA LEU A 16 16.33 -3.04 8.41
C LEU A 16 15.43 -4.23 8.09
N LYS A 17 15.62 -5.34 8.82
CA LYS A 17 14.76 -6.52 8.75
C LYS A 17 14.05 -6.72 10.08
N GLY A 18 12.82 -7.21 10.03
CA GLY A 18 12.08 -7.48 11.24
C GLY A 18 10.89 -8.39 11.00
N HIS A 19 10.20 -8.65 12.10
CA HIS A 19 9.01 -9.48 12.14
C HIS A 19 7.95 -8.81 13.01
N VAL A 20 6.73 -8.70 12.51
CA VAL A 20 5.60 -8.09 13.23
C VAL A 20 4.72 -9.18 13.79
N LYS A 21 4.52 -9.15 15.12
CA LYS A 21 3.58 -10.02 15.84
C LYS A 21 2.51 -9.20 16.54
N TYR A 22 1.31 -9.74 16.57
CA TYR A 22 0.23 -9.23 17.39
C TYR A 22 0.18 -9.98 18.73
N ASP A 23 0.28 -9.22 19.80
CA ASP A 23 0.11 -9.73 21.17
C ASP A 23 -1.27 -9.31 21.68
N GLY A 24 -2.21 -10.24 21.62
CA GLY A 24 -3.58 -9.99 22.04
C GLY A 24 -4.60 -10.96 21.44
N LYS A 25 -5.87 -10.74 21.78
CA LYS A 25 -6.97 -11.53 21.21
C LYS A 25 -7.33 -11.02 19.83
N ALA A 26 -7.04 -11.80 18.79
CA ALA A 26 -7.37 -11.48 17.42
C ALA A 26 -8.89 -11.27 17.22
N PRO A 27 -9.31 -10.22 16.52
CA PRO A 27 -10.69 -10.07 16.12
C PRO A 27 -11.07 -11.16 15.12
N LYS A 28 -12.30 -11.66 15.17
CA LYS A 28 -12.80 -12.60 14.17
C LYS A 28 -13.01 -11.87 12.84
N PRO A 29 -12.41 -12.32 11.71
CA PRO A 29 -12.61 -11.70 10.42
C PRO A 29 -14.09 -11.74 10.02
N LYS A 30 -14.66 -10.59 9.68
CA LYS A 30 -16.05 -10.48 9.22
C LYS A 30 -16.17 -11.03 7.81
N ARG A 31 -17.27 -11.77 7.53
CA ARG A 31 -17.63 -12.15 6.16
C ARG A 31 -18.11 -10.91 5.42
N LEU A 32 -17.59 -10.69 4.20
CA LEU A 32 -18.08 -9.66 3.31
C LEU A 32 -19.37 -10.14 2.60
N ARG A 33 -20.38 -9.28 2.54
CA ARG A 33 -21.63 -9.54 1.82
C ARG A 33 -21.53 -8.89 0.45
N MET A 34 -21.13 -9.68 -0.54
CA MET A 34 -20.92 -9.20 -1.91
C MET A 34 -22.11 -9.51 -2.82
N ASP A 35 -23.13 -10.14 -2.31
CA ASP A 35 -24.32 -10.62 -3.03
C ASP A 35 -25.26 -9.49 -3.52
N ALA A 36 -25.03 -8.26 -3.07
CA ALA A 36 -25.75 -7.08 -3.58
C ALA A 36 -25.39 -6.75 -5.05
N ASP A 37 -24.20 -7.12 -5.52
CA ASP A 37 -23.78 -7.06 -6.91
C ASP A 37 -23.58 -8.49 -7.45
N PRO A 38 -24.35 -8.92 -8.48
CA PRO A 38 -24.26 -10.28 -9.02
C PRO A 38 -22.87 -10.67 -9.53
N VAL A 39 -22.09 -9.70 -10.07
CA VAL A 39 -20.72 -9.95 -10.53
C VAL A 39 -19.83 -10.23 -9.32
N CYS A 40 -19.95 -9.42 -8.27
CA CYS A 40 -19.18 -9.58 -7.04
C CYS A 40 -19.56 -10.87 -6.30
N GLY A 41 -20.85 -11.17 -6.22
CA GLY A 41 -21.35 -12.38 -5.57
C GLY A 41 -20.85 -13.68 -6.23
N SER A 42 -20.62 -13.66 -7.56
CA SER A 42 -20.13 -14.80 -8.34
C SER A 42 -18.61 -14.84 -8.55
N SER A 43 -17.87 -13.81 -8.14
CA SER A 43 -16.43 -13.70 -8.41
C SER A 43 -15.56 -14.60 -7.52
N HIS A 44 -16.13 -15.22 -6.49
CA HIS A 44 -15.42 -16.08 -5.56
C HIS A 44 -16.13 -17.43 -5.37
N SER A 45 -15.35 -18.50 -5.28
CA SER A 45 -15.86 -19.87 -5.04
C SER A 45 -16.32 -20.12 -3.59
N GLY A 46 -16.10 -19.17 -2.69
CA GLY A 46 -16.40 -19.28 -1.26
C GLY A 46 -16.54 -17.93 -0.56
N PRO A 47 -16.80 -17.93 0.74
CA PRO A 47 -17.02 -16.71 1.50
C PRO A 47 -15.75 -15.88 1.62
N VAL A 48 -15.77 -14.65 1.11
CA VAL A 48 -14.70 -13.67 1.28
C VAL A 48 -14.77 -13.05 2.67
N ARG A 49 -13.61 -12.89 3.29
CA ARG A 49 -13.47 -12.28 4.61
C ARG A 49 -12.77 -10.94 4.52
N SER A 50 -13.07 -10.06 5.48
CA SER A 50 -12.40 -8.76 5.60
C SER A 50 -10.90 -8.96 5.83
N GLU A 51 -10.09 -8.20 5.08
CA GLU A 51 -8.62 -8.18 5.19
C GLU A 51 -8.10 -7.14 6.18
N ASN A 52 -8.99 -6.43 6.90
CA ASN A 52 -8.60 -5.40 7.85
C ASN A 52 -7.70 -5.92 9.00
N PHE A 53 -7.62 -7.23 9.18
CA PHE A 53 -6.77 -7.86 10.17
C PHE A 53 -6.42 -9.27 9.70
N LYS A 54 -5.21 -9.43 9.20
CA LYS A 54 -4.68 -10.71 8.72
C LYS A 54 -3.58 -11.18 9.65
N MET A 55 -3.79 -12.29 10.30
CA MET A 55 -2.87 -12.87 11.28
C MET A 55 -2.82 -14.39 11.14
N SER A 56 -1.63 -14.95 11.14
CA SER A 56 -1.39 -16.39 11.21
C SER A 56 -1.64 -16.95 12.60
N LYS A 57 -1.63 -18.28 12.74
CA LYS A 57 -1.91 -18.94 14.04
C LYS A 57 -0.87 -18.64 15.12
N ASP A 58 0.35 -18.31 14.75
CA ASP A 58 1.46 -17.98 15.66
C ASP A 58 1.52 -16.50 16.04
N GLY A 59 0.53 -15.69 15.57
CA GLY A 59 0.44 -14.26 15.84
C GLY A 59 1.15 -13.37 14.81
N SER A 60 1.78 -13.94 13.78
CA SER A 60 2.45 -13.15 12.74
C SER A 60 1.45 -12.32 11.95
N MET A 61 1.74 -11.01 11.79
CA MET A 61 0.85 -10.07 11.12
C MET A 61 1.21 -9.93 9.64
N GLU A 62 0.29 -10.32 8.76
CA GLU A 62 0.35 -10.04 7.32
C GLU A 62 -0.21 -8.64 7.05
N GLU A 63 0.33 -7.96 6.04
CA GLU A 63 -0.09 -6.62 5.60
C GLU A 63 0.04 -5.51 6.66
N ALA A 64 0.94 -5.69 7.63
CA ALA A 64 1.35 -4.59 8.49
C ALA A 64 2.30 -3.65 7.73
N LEU A 65 1.98 -2.37 7.70
CA LEU A 65 2.81 -1.35 7.07
C LEU A 65 3.88 -0.88 8.06
N VAL A 66 5.14 -1.04 7.69
CA VAL A 66 6.32 -0.59 8.44
C VAL A 66 7.02 0.50 7.64
N TYR A 67 7.32 1.63 8.25
CA TYR A 67 7.99 2.74 7.58
C TYR A 67 8.82 3.58 8.54
N LEU A 68 9.87 4.19 8.00
CA LEU A 68 10.68 5.14 8.75
C LEU A 68 10.00 6.50 8.78
N LYS A 69 10.27 7.28 9.82
CA LYS A 69 9.82 8.68 9.93
C LYS A 69 11.02 9.62 10.01
N ASN A 70 10.84 10.84 9.51
CA ASN A 70 11.84 11.90 9.59
C ASN A 70 13.17 11.56 8.92
N VAL A 71 13.11 10.89 7.77
CA VAL A 71 14.28 10.55 6.97
C VAL A 71 14.53 11.62 5.91
N ASN A 72 15.76 12.14 5.85
CA ASN A 72 16.17 13.01 4.75
C ASN A 72 16.50 12.14 3.53
N TYR A 73 15.73 12.28 2.47
CA TYR A 73 15.94 11.58 1.21
C TYR A 73 16.12 12.56 0.06
N SER A 74 17.22 12.41 -0.68
CA SER A 74 17.54 13.25 -1.83
C SER A 74 17.52 12.50 -3.16
N GLY A 75 17.06 11.24 -3.15
CA GLY A 75 16.95 10.42 -4.36
C GLY A 75 15.72 10.77 -5.19
N GLY A 76 15.60 10.12 -6.34
CA GLY A 76 14.49 10.32 -7.26
C GLY A 76 13.23 9.54 -6.88
N VAL A 77 12.10 9.95 -7.44
CA VAL A 77 10.85 9.20 -7.38
C VAL A 77 10.95 8.01 -8.34
N PRO A 78 10.45 6.81 -7.97
CA PRO A 78 10.44 5.66 -8.86
C PRO A 78 9.76 5.95 -10.20
N SER A 79 10.37 5.53 -11.30
CA SER A 79 9.78 5.62 -12.65
C SER A 79 8.63 4.63 -12.85
N GLU A 80 8.69 3.48 -12.17
CA GLU A 80 7.64 2.48 -12.23
C GLU A 80 6.43 2.94 -11.41
N PRO A 81 5.20 2.81 -11.95
CA PRO A 81 4.01 3.18 -11.22
C PRO A 81 3.72 2.22 -10.06
N ALA A 82 3.18 2.75 -8.97
CA ALA A 82 2.45 1.93 -8.03
C ALA A 82 1.16 1.42 -8.70
N VAL A 83 0.74 0.19 -8.40
CA VAL A 83 -0.44 -0.42 -9.05
C VAL A 83 -1.49 -0.72 -8.01
N LEU A 84 -2.73 -0.30 -8.29
CA LEU A 84 -3.92 -0.66 -7.53
C LEU A 84 -4.93 -1.28 -8.50
N ASP A 85 -5.30 -2.53 -8.30
CA ASP A 85 -6.28 -3.22 -9.13
C ASP A 85 -7.61 -3.45 -8.38
N GLN A 86 -8.68 -3.38 -9.09
CA GLN A 86 -10.03 -3.76 -8.66
C GLN A 86 -10.29 -5.13 -9.26
N GLN A 87 -10.09 -6.18 -8.48
CA GLN A 87 -10.15 -7.57 -8.92
C GLN A 87 -10.88 -8.44 -7.91
N GLY A 88 -11.91 -9.14 -8.35
CA GLY A 88 -12.76 -9.93 -7.46
C GLY A 88 -13.57 -9.06 -6.50
N CYS A 89 -13.89 -7.83 -6.90
CA CYS A 89 -14.58 -6.84 -6.09
C CYS A 89 -13.89 -6.52 -4.75
N ILE A 90 -12.56 -6.56 -4.77
CA ILE A 90 -11.69 -6.03 -3.71
C ILE A 90 -10.60 -5.17 -4.34
N TYR A 91 -9.92 -4.37 -3.55
CA TYR A 91 -8.71 -3.68 -3.97
C TYR A 91 -7.48 -4.55 -3.72
N VAL A 92 -6.63 -4.69 -4.72
CA VAL A 92 -5.38 -5.46 -4.66
C VAL A 92 -4.21 -4.54 -5.06
N PRO A 93 -3.23 -4.34 -4.16
CA PRO A 93 -3.10 -4.87 -2.82
C PRO A 93 -4.03 -4.17 -1.80
N HIS A 94 -4.30 -4.82 -0.66
CA HIS A 94 -5.08 -4.22 0.42
C HIS A 94 -4.30 -3.15 1.20
N VAL A 95 -2.97 -3.27 1.27
CA VAL A 95 -2.05 -2.29 1.86
C VAL A 95 -0.86 -2.09 0.96
N PHE A 96 -0.47 -0.85 0.67
CA PHE A 96 0.74 -0.53 -0.09
C PHE A 96 1.34 0.82 0.27
N GLY A 97 2.60 1.01 -0.11
CA GLY A 97 3.29 2.30 -0.05
C GLY A 97 3.60 2.82 -1.45
N MET A 98 3.71 4.13 -1.57
CA MET A 98 4.21 4.81 -2.76
C MET A 98 4.90 6.12 -2.38
N MET A 99 5.70 6.67 -3.27
CA MET A 99 6.31 7.97 -3.05
C MET A 99 5.41 9.11 -3.55
N ALA A 100 5.52 10.26 -2.90
CA ALA A 100 4.94 11.50 -3.41
C ALA A 100 5.47 11.79 -4.83
N GLY A 101 4.57 12.15 -5.76
CA GLY A 101 4.90 12.35 -7.17
C GLY A 101 4.97 11.06 -8.02
N GLN A 102 5.02 9.87 -7.42
CA GLN A 102 4.95 8.62 -8.18
C GLN A 102 3.58 8.44 -8.84
N GLU A 103 3.56 7.86 -10.04
CA GLU A 103 2.31 7.51 -10.71
C GLU A 103 1.60 6.37 -9.97
N LEU A 104 0.30 6.49 -9.77
CA LEU A 104 -0.59 5.41 -9.35
C LEU A 104 -1.39 4.93 -10.56
N LEU A 105 -1.07 3.73 -11.06
CA LEU A 105 -1.84 3.07 -12.11
C LEU A 105 -2.98 2.28 -11.47
N ILE A 106 -4.20 2.75 -11.70
CA ILE A 106 -5.41 2.14 -11.20
C ILE A 106 -6.05 1.30 -12.31
N LYS A 107 -6.33 0.03 -12.02
CA LYS A 107 -6.97 -0.91 -12.95
C LYS A 107 -8.37 -1.26 -12.48
N ASN A 108 -9.23 -1.66 -13.43
CA ASN A 108 -10.48 -2.36 -13.18
C ASN A 108 -10.49 -3.68 -13.97
N SER A 109 -10.16 -4.77 -13.30
CA SER A 109 -10.13 -6.12 -13.86
C SER A 109 -11.48 -6.82 -13.80
N ASP A 110 -12.44 -6.26 -13.06
CA ASP A 110 -13.78 -6.80 -12.93
C ASP A 110 -14.71 -6.41 -14.09
N ALA A 111 -15.80 -7.14 -14.21
CA ALA A 111 -16.84 -6.91 -15.22
C ALA A 111 -17.98 -6.01 -14.70
N THR A 112 -17.75 -5.26 -13.63
CA THR A 112 -18.72 -4.34 -13.01
C THR A 112 -18.17 -2.93 -12.85
N LEU A 113 -19.03 -2.01 -12.43
CA LEU A 113 -18.69 -0.65 -12.05
C LEU A 113 -18.06 -0.64 -10.67
N HIS A 114 -16.89 -0.03 -10.58
CA HIS A 114 -16.30 0.38 -9.32
C HIS A 114 -16.09 1.90 -9.26
N ASN A 115 -15.64 2.37 -8.11
CA ASN A 115 -15.33 3.78 -7.88
C ASN A 115 -14.03 3.86 -7.09
N ILE A 116 -13.25 4.87 -7.33
CA ILE A 116 -12.02 5.18 -6.60
C ILE A 116 -12.20 6.50 -5.89
N HIS A 117 -12.27 6.45 -4.57
CA HIS A 117 -12.43 7.62 -3.70
C HIS A 117 -11.30 7.65 -2.68
N SER A 118 -10.31 8.53 -2.92
CA SER A 118 -9.17 8.71 -2.02
C SER A 118 -9.53 9.64 -0.86
N MET A 119 -9.01 9.34 0.34
CA MET A 119 -9.29 10.09 1.57
C MET A 119 -8.00 10.64 2.21
N PRO A 120 -7.16 11.41 1.48
CA PRO A 120 -5.93 11.98 2.00
C PRO A 120 -6.22 13.12 2.98
N LYS A 121 -5.21 13.50 3.79
CA LYS A 121 -5.29 14.65 4.71
C LYS A 121 -4.66 15.91 4.11
N VAL A 122 -3.62 15.77 3.30
CA VAL A 122 -2.80 16.88 2.77
C VAL A 122 -3.00 17.06 1.28
N ASN A 123 -3.09 15.97 0.53
CA ASN A 123 -3.31 16.03 -0.92
C ASN A 123 -4.77 16.31 -1.25
N LYS A 124 -5.01 16.73 -2.48
CA LYS A 124 -6.37 16.86 -2.99
C LYS A 124 -7.01 15.48 -3.10
N GLU A 125 -8.19 15.34 -2.54
CA GLU A 125 -9.07 14.18 -2.74
C GLU A 125 -9.43 14.03 -4.22
N PHE A 126 -9.51 12.79 -4.69
CA PHE A 126 -10.12 12.46 -5.97
C PHE A 126 -11.18 11.38 -5.80
N ASN A 127 -12.26 11.55 -6.56
CA ASN A 127 -13.37 10.61 -6.58
C ASN A 127 -13.85 10.45 -8.03
N PHE A 128 -13.75 9.24 -8.57
CA PHE A 128 -14.18 8.97 -9.94
C PHE A 128 -14.65 7.53 -10.13
N ALA A 129 -15.62 7.36 -11.02
CA ALA A 129 -16.11 6.06 -11.42
C ALA A 129 -15.15 5.36 -12.40
N MET A 130 -15.11 4.04 -12.31
CA MET A 130 -14.47 3.13 -13.27
C MET A 130 -15.47 2.08 -13.74
N PRO A 131 -16.33 2.40 -14.72
CA PRO A 131 -17.19 1.41 -15.36
C PRO A 131 -16.38 0.26 -15.95
N LYS A 132 -17.02 -0.90 -16.16
CA LYS A 132 -16.38 -2.12 -16.70
C LYS A 132 -15.56 -1.91 -18.00
N VAL A 133 -15.90 -0.87 -18.78
CA VAL A 133 -15.20 -0.52 -20.01
C VAL A 133 -13.94 0.31 -19.79
N VAL A 134 -13.82 0.96 -18.62
CA VAL A 134 -12.64 1.76 -18.23
C VAL A 134 -11.66 0.87 -17.50
N LYS A 135 -10.69 0.32 -18.21
CA LYS A 135 -9.76 -0.68 -17.67
C LYS A 135 -8.57 -0.09 -16.91
N LYS A 136 -8.22 1.16 -17.16
CA LYS A 136 -7.08 1.82 -16.51
C LYS A 136 -7.34 3.31 -16.34
N LYS A 137 -6.89 3.85 -15.23
CA LYS A 137 -6.75 5.29 -14.98
C LYS A 137 -5.45 5.57 -14.26
N LYS A 138 -4.96 6.80 -14.36
CA LYS A 138 -3.77 7.27 -13.67
C LYS A 138 -4.15 8.33 -12.66
N ALA A 139 -3.49 8.31 -11.52
CA ALA A 139 -3.58 9.32 -10.48
C ALA A 139 -2.19 9.54 -9.87
N SER A 140 -2.04 10.53 -9.02
CA SER A 140 -0.84 10.74 -8.22
C SER A 140 -1.16 11.56 -6.97
N PHE A 141 -0.30 11.49 -5.97
CA PHE A 141 -0.32 12.34 -4.79
C PHE A 141 0.95 13.20 -4.81
N ALA A 142 0.79 14.51 -4.88
CA ALA A 142 1.92 15.44 -5.08
C ALA A 142 2.79 15.62 -3.81
N LYS A 143 2.24 15.32 -2.64
CA LYS A 143 2.89 15.51 -1.32
C LYS A 143 2.81 14.25 -0.51
N SER A 144 3.78 14.06 0.40
CA SER A 144 3.68 13.00 1.41
C SER A 144 2.53 13.27 2.39
N GLU A 145 2.02 12.20 2.98
CA GLU A 145 0.97 12.24 4.00
C GLU A 145 1.57 11.91 5.38
N PRO A 146 1.09 12.54 6.46
CA PRO A 146 1.64 12.31 7.80
C PRO A 146 1.41 10.90 8.30
N ASP A 147 0.33 10.26 7.84
CA ASP A 147 -0.09 8.91 8.20
C ASP A 147 -0.70 8.21 6.99
N PRO A 148 -0.74 6.87 6.96
CA PRO A 148 -1.50 6.12 5.97
C PRO A 148 -2.97 6.53 5.97
N PHE A 149 -3.54 6.63 4.78
CA PHE A 149 -4.97 6.87 4.60
C PHE A 149 -5.57 5.78 3.71
N TYR A 150 -6.88 5.80 3.52
CA TYR A 150 -7.54 4.78 2.73
C TYR A 150 -8.10 5.33 1.42
N ILE A 151 -8.19 4.43 0.44
CA ILE A 151 -8.98 4.57 -0.77
C ILE A 151 -10.15 3.60 -0.63
N LYS A 152 -11.37 4.05 -0.94
CA LYS A 152 -12.61 3.26 -0.84
C LYS A 152 -13.38 3.26 -2.14
N CYS A 153 -14.32 2.35 -2.24
CA CYS A 153 -15.36 2.35 -3.27
C CYS A 153 -16.69 2.82 -2.64
N ASP A 154 -17.34 3.82 -3.24
CA ASP A 154 -18.64 4.30 -2.77
C ASP A 154 -19.80 3.41 -3.25
N VAL A 155 -19.55 2.54 -4.24
CA VAL A 155 -20.52 1.56 -4.76
C VAL A 155 -20.51 0.27 -3.92
N HIS A 156 -19.30 -0.17 -3.52
CA HIS A 156 -19.10 -1.42 -2.78
C HIS A 156 -18.44 -1.11 -1.42
N PRO A 157 -19.20 -0.93 -0.35
CA PRO A 157 -18.69 -0.41 0.93
C PRO A 157 -17.70 -1.32 1.64
N TRP A 158 -17.54 -2.56 1.19
CA TRP A 158 -16.51 -3.47 1.68
C TRP A 158 -15.14 -3.27 1.01
N MET A 159 -15.07 -2.61 -0.16
CA MET A 159 -13.83 -2.36 -0.88
C MET A 159 -13.07 -1.19 -0.25
N LYS A 160 -11.93 -1.49 0.31
CA LYS A 160 -11.00 -0.53 0.91
C LYS A 160 -9.58 -1.01 0.75
N THR A 161 -8.65 -0.08 0.53
CA THR A 161 -7.20 -0.29 0.59
C THR A 161 -6.56 0.82 1.40
N TRP A 162 -5.43 0.54 2.04
CA TRP A 162 -4.65 1.52 2.78
C TRP A 162 -3.40 1.88 1.99
N VAL A 163 -3.08 3.15 1.93
CA VAL A 163 -1.91 3.66 1.22
C VAL A 163 -1.09 4.58 2.11
N LEU A 164 0.22 4.35 2.12
CA LEU A 164 1.21 5.31 2.59
C LEU A 164 1.72 6.11 1.40
N VAL A 165 1.68 7.43 1.47
CA VAL A 165 2.36 8.32 0.52
C VAL A 165 3.52 8.98 1.26
N SER A 166 4.74 8.55 0.96
CA SER A 166 5.97 8.96 1.62
C SER A 166 6.82 9.87 0.73
N ASP A 167 7.68 10.68 1.31
CA ASP A 167 8.72 11.45 0.62
C ASP A 167 10.03 10.65 0.41
N HIS A 168 10.07 9.39 0.85
CA HIS A 168 11.22 8.49 0.73
C HIS A 168 10.74 7.03 0.52
N PRO A 169 11.59 6.11 0.00
CA PRO A 169 11.23 4.72 -0.29
C PRO A 169 11.35 3.76 0.90
N TYR A 170 11.64 4.23 2.13
CA TYR A 170 11.96 3.38 3.27
C TYR A 170 10.69 2.93 4.01
N TYR A 171 9.95 2.08 3.36
CA TYR A 171 8.76 1.41 3.88
C TYR A 171 8.67 -0.03 3.33
N ALA A 172 7.96 -0.88 4.02
CA ALA A 172 7.64 -2.23 3.61
C ALA A 172 6.26 -2.64 4.12
N VAL A 173 5.65 -3.62 3.47
CA VAL A 173 4.45 -4.31 3.94
C VAL A 173 4.87 -5.73 4.32
N THR A 174 4.43 -6.21 5.47
CA THR A 174 4.81 -7.55 5.93
C THR A 174 4.17 -8.63 5.06
N ASP A 175 4.93 -9.70 4.85
CA ASP A 175 4.48 -10.91 4.16
C ASP A 175 3.52 -11.75 5.03
N ALA A 176 3.04 -12.89 4.49
CA ALA A 176 2.15 -13.82 5.20
C ALA A 176 2.77 -14.43 6.48
N SER A 177 4.07 -14.34 6.63
CA SER A 177 4.81 -14.77 7.83
C SER A 177 5.15 -13.62 8.77
N GLY A 178 4.66 -12.41 8.50
CA GLY A 178 4.91 -11.22 9.31
C GLY A 178 6.29 -10.58 9.10
N ASN A 179 7.09 -11.03 8.15
CA ASN A 179 8.43 -10.51 7.93
C ASN A 179 8.40 -9.28 7.02
N PHE A 180 9.36 -8.37 7.23
CA PHE A 180 9.63 -7.24 6.35
C PHE A 180 11.13 -7.01 6.18
N SER A 181 11.48 -6.32 5.07
CA SER A 181 12.82 -5.82 4.80
C SER A 181 12.72 -4.43 4.19
N ILE A 182 13.44 -3.45 4.76
CA ILE A 182 13.64 -2.11 4.20
C ILE A 182 15.12 -1.98 3.89
N GLU A 183 15.45 -1.81 2.63
CA GLU A 183 16.82 -1.81 2.14
C GLU A 183 17.31 -0.41 1.79
N ASN A 184 18.62 -0.28 1.58
CA ASN A 184 19.27 0.96 1.15
C ASN A 184 19.04 2.17 2.07
N ILE A 185 18.91 1.93 3.36
CA ILE A 185 18.73 2.99 4.36
C ILE A 185 20.04 3.75 4.51
N PRO A 186 20.03 5.10 4.39
CA PRO A 186 21.23 5.89 4.58
C PRO A 186 21.83 5.74 5.98
N PRO A 187 23.15 5.79 6.13
CA PRO A 187 23.78 5.82 7.45
C PRO A 187 23.35 7.04 8.25
N GLY A 188 23.13 6.86 9.55
CA GLY A 188 22.70 7.94 10.45
C GLY A 188 21.21 8.25 10.42
N THR A 189 20.41 7.35 9.85
CA THR A 189 18.95 7.43 9.84
C THR A 189 18.35 6.84 11.12
#